data_88ba01bf61008cfeeb3782d88eded37b
#
_entry.id   88ba01bf61008cfeeb3782d88eded37b
#
_cell.length_a   1.000
_cell.length_b   1.000
_cell.length_c   1.000
_cell.angle_alpha   90.00
_cell.angle_beta   90.00
_cell.angle_gamma   90.00
#
_symmetry.space_group_name_H-M   'P 1'
#
loop_
_entity.id
_entity.type
_entity.pdbx_description
1 polymer ?
#
loop_
_entity_poly.entity_id
_entity_poly.type
_entity_poly.pdbx_seq_one_letter_code
_entity_poly.pdbx_strand_id
1 'polypeptide(L)'
;MNQDRRRQAEDFLQPDEQLIAVCACEPGPGVPSPPEDLLAPQEPAALGRRIEEKLPRPLQQFFKARGHDPRRDEAERVPAPADGKGMEGGWQSAAGRFLVDRANAHGARTDLLVVTDRRWFALTDVSPLWQSTPVMKQYWEVPRSAVTAVRAAPGLQGRMDIEFADFSWVAVAAATPAEAPAFAAAAARYR
;
A
#
# COMPACT_ATOMS: atom_id res chain seq x y z
N MET A 1 -7.18 4.92 -15.79
CA MET A 1 -6.71 3.68 -15.10
C MET A 1 -5.51 3.16 -15.84
N ASN A 2 -4.38 2.97 -15.17
CA ASN A 2 -3.12 2.52 -15.79
C ASN A 2 -3.25 1.04 -16.20
N GLN A 3 -3.06 0.72 -17.49
CA GLN A 3 -3.20 -0.64 -18.02
C GLN A 3 -2.21 -1.64 -17.39
N ASP A 4 -0.99 -1.17 -17.05
CA ASP A 4 0.03 -2.04 -16.46
C ASP A 4 -0.37 -2.51 -15.07
N ARG A 5 -0.93 -1.61 -14.23
CA ARG A 5 -1.43 -1.97 -12.89
C ARG A 5 -2.59 -2.95 -12.95
N ARG A 6 -3.44 -2.79 -13.95
CA ARG A 6 -4.56 -3.71 -14.18
C ARG A 6 -4.06 -5.11 -14.49
N ARG A 7 -3.11 -5.25 -15.42
CA ARG A 7 -2.49 -6.54 -15.75
C ARG A 7 -1.83 -7.18 -14.53
N GLN A 8 -1.07 -6.40 -13.75
CA GLN A 8 -0.46 -6.89 -12.52
C GLN A 8 -1.47 -7.43 -11.51
N ALA A 9 -2.65 -6.81 -11.40
CA ALA A 9 -3.72 -7.30 -10.55
C ALA A 9 -4.42 -8.55 -11.14
N GLU A 10 -4.58 -8.61 -12.46
CA GLU A 10 -5.23 -9.72 -13.16
C GLU A 10 -4.49 -11.05 -12.97
N ASP A 11 -3.17 -11.02 -12.81
CA ASP A 11 -2.35 -12.23 -12.55
C ASP A 11 -2.66 -12.89 -11.18
N PHE A 12 -3.34 -12.18 -10.28
CA PHE A 12 -3.73 -12.67 -8.95
C PHE A 12 -5.21 -13.02 -8.81
N LEU A 13 -5.98 -12.90 -9.89
CA LEU A 13 -7.40 -13.25 -9.86
C LEU A 13 -7.60 -14.76 -9.78
N GLN A 14 -8.61 -15.14 -9.00
CA GLN A 14 -9.09 -16.52 -8.97
C GLN A 14 -9.92 -16.83 -10.23
N PRO A 15 -10.13 -18.10 -10.57
CA PRO A 15 -11.03 -18.47 -11.67
C PRO A 15 -12.41 -17.82 -11.49
N ASP A 16 -12.94 -17.24 -12.56
CA ASP A 16 -14.24 -16.56 -12.59
C ASP A 16 -14.36 -15.32 -11.67
N GLU A 17 -13.25 -14.81 -11.16
CA GLU A 17 -13.21 -13.56 -10.39
C GLU A 17 -13.10 -12.35 -11.30
N GLN A 18 -13.88 -11.30 -11.05
CA GLN A 18 -13.91 -10.10 -11.88
C GLN A 18 -13.22 -8.91 -11.19
N LEU A 19 -12.23 -8.32 -11.87
CA LEU A 19 -11.58 -7.11 -11.40
C LEU A 19 -12.51 -5.90 -11.54
N ILE A 20 -12.83 -5.27 -10.41
CA ILE A 20 -13.66 -4.07 -10.35
C ILE A 20 -12.80 -2.81 -10.42
N ALA A 21 -11.79 -2.71 -9.54
CA ALA A 21 -10.93 -1.53 -9.45
C ALA A 21 -9.54 -1.89 -8.95
N VAL A 22 -8.56 -1.09 -9.36
CA VAL A 22 -7.19 -1.11 -8.85
C VAL A 22 -6.69 0.32 -8.65
N CYS A 23 -6.03 0.58 -7.52
CA CYS A 23 -5.42 1.85 -7.20
C CYS A 23 -4.03 1.64 -6.62
N ALA A 24 -3.05 2.37 -7.14
CA ALA A 24 -1.75 2.43 -6.49
C ALA A 24 -1.84 3.38 -5.29
N CYS A 25 -1.42 2.92 -4.12
CA CYS A 25 -1.54 3.69 -2.88
C CYS A 25 -0.40 3.41 -1.91
N GLU A 26 -0.34 4.25 -0.90
CA GLU A 26 0.54 4.10 0.27
C GLU A 26 -0.26 4.45 1.54
N PRO A 27 0.24 4.17 2.75
CA PRO A 27 -0.41 4.64 3.97
C PRO A 27 -0.58 6.15 3.95
N GLY A 28 -1.77 6.60 4.31
CA GLY A 28 -2.09 8.03 4.35
C GLY A 28 -1.36 8.76 5.49
N PRO A 29 -1.34 10.09 5.44
CA PRO A 29 -0.81 10.90 6.53
C PRO A 29 -1.52 10.59 7.86
N GLY A 30 -0.76 10.53 8.94
CA GLY A 30 -1.26 10.24 10.29
C GLY A 30 -1.49 8.74 10.56
N VAL A 31 -1.18 7.86 9.61
CA VAL A 31 -1.20 6.41 9.84
C VAL A 31 0.00 6.02 10.70
N PRO A 32 -0.22 5.34 11.86
CA PRO A 32 0.87 4.92 12.72
C PRO A 32 1.66 3.75 12.11
N SER A 33 2.94 3.66 12.42
CA SER A 33 3.75 2.48 12.10
C SER A 33 3.43 1.35 13.08
N PRO A 34 3.33 0.09 12.61
CA PRO A 34 3.18 -1.05 13.51
C PRO A 34 4.33 -1.16 14.51
N PRO A 35 4.06 -1.56 15.76
CA PRO A 35 5.08 -1.84 16.76
C PRO A 35 6.01 -2.99 16.31
N GLU A 36 7.26 -2.94 16.71
CA GLU A 36 8.28 -3.92 16.30
C GLU A 36 7.97 -5.36 16.72
N ASP A 37 7.29 -5.54 17.84
CA ASP A 37 6.88 -6.86 18.36
C ASP A 37 5.81 -7.56 17.50
N LEU A 38 5.11 -6.81 16.66
CA LEU A 38 4.14 -7.34 15.69
C LEU A 38 4.75 -7.61 14.32
N LEU A 39 5.98 -7.20 14.11
CA LEU A 39 6.69 -7.42 12.85
C LEU A 39 7.39 -8.78 12.86
N ALA A 40 7.29 -9.49 11.74
CA ALA A 40 8.07 -10.71 11.55
C ALA A 40 9.57 -10.41 11.71
N PRO A 41 10.34 -11.29 12.38
CA PRO A 41 11.78 -11.12 12.45
C PRO A 41 12.32 -10.93 11.04
N GLN A 42 12.94 -9.79 10.79
CA GLN A 42 13.63 -9.57 9.51
C GLN A 42 14.83 -10.51 9.49
N GLU A 43 14.77 -11.56 8.67
CA GLU A 43 16.02 -12.23 8.31
C GLU A 43 16.91 -11.16 7.69
N PRO A 44 18.08 -10.88 8.31
CA PRO A 44 18.98 -9.92 7.73
C PRO A 44 19.26 -10.41 6.32
N ALA A 45 18.96 -9.59 5.33
CA ALA A 45 19.29 -9.88 3.93
C ALA A 45 20.80 -10.09 3.85
N ALA A 46 21.23 -11.33 4.12
CA ALA A 46 22.63 -11.71 4.26
C ALA A 46 23.42 -11.37 2.98
N LEU A 47 22.73 -11.30 1.87
CA LEU A 47 23.29 -10.86 0.59
C LEU A 47 23.44 -9.34 0.50
N GLY A 48 22.47 -8.55 1.01
CA GLY A 48 22.52 -7.09 0.96
C GLY A 48 23.66 -6.51 1.77
N ARG A 49 23.87 -6.97 3.01
CA ARG A 49 25.00 -6.52 3.85
C ARG A 49 26.35 -6.86 3.25
N ARG A 50 26.52 -8.06 2.69
CA ARG A 50 27.79 -8.47 2.05
C ARG A 50 28.11 -7.67 0.79
N ILE A 51 27.11 -7.15 0.10
CA ILE A 51 27.28 -6.29 -1.08
C ILE A 51 27.56 -4.86 -0.63
N GLU A 52 26.84 -4.32 0.36
CA GLU A 52 27.07 -2.98 0.90
C GLU A 52 28.47 -2.83 1.52
N GLU A 53 28.95 -3.82 2.24
CA GLU A 53 30.31 -3.80 2.83
C GLU A 53 31.42 -3.86 1.79
N LYS A 54 31.18 -4.42 0.60
CA LYS A 54 32.17 -4.55 -0.48
C LYS A 54 32.12 -3.42 -1.52
N LEU A 55 31.09 -2.55 -1.46
CA LEU A 55 30.98 -1.42 -2.37
C LEU A 55 31.88 -0.27 -1.95
N PRO A 56 32.61 0.39 -2.89
CA PRO A 56 33.34 1.61 -2.62
C PRO A 56 32.44 2.68 -1.99
N ARG A 57 32.95 3.42 -1.01
CA ARG A 57 32.20 4.45 -0.25
C ARG A 57 31.32 5.40 -1.10
N PRO A 58 31.74 5.88 -2.27
CA PRO A 58 30.87 6.75 -3.08
C PRO A 58 29.63 6.03 -3.60
N LEU A 59 29.68 4.73 -3.87
CA LEU A 59 28.53 3.93 -4.30
C LEU A 59 27.56 3.64 -3.14
N GLN A 60 28.08 3.44 -1.92
CA GLN A 60 27.23 3.29 -0.73
C GLN A 60 26.36 4.53 -0.47
N GLN A 61 26.92 5.73 -0.68
CA GLN A 61 26.16 6.99 -0.57
C GLN A 61 25.11 7.13 -1.67
N PHE A 62 25.41 6.66 -2.88
CA PHE A 62 24.48 6.69 -4.01
C PHE A 62 23.27 5.75 -3.81
N PHE A 63 23.48 4.58 -3.21
CA PHE A 63 22.39 3.65 -2.88
C PHE A 63 21.56 4.14 -1.71
N LYS A 64 22.15 4.76 -0.69
CA LYS A 64 21.43 5.41 0.41
C LYS A 64 20.60 6.61 -0.07
N ALA A 65 21.08 7.40 -1.03
CA ALA A 65 20.37 8.53 -1.60
C ALA A 65 19.21 8.11 -2.52
N ARG A 66 19.28 6.93 -3.14
CA ARG A 66 18.24 6.46 -4.09
C ARG A 66 17.00 5.87 -3.41
N GLY A 67 17.10 5.49 -2.13
CA GLY A 67 15.96 5.07 -1.30
C GLY A 67 15.12 6.24 -0.78
N HIS A 68 15.65 7.45 -0.91
CA HIS A 68 14.99 8.67 -0.46
C HIS A 68 15.09 9.69 -1.60
N ASP A 69 14.02 9.84 -2.39
CA ASP A 69 13.90 10.95 -3.31
C ASP A 69 13.18 12.11 -2.59
N PRO A 70 13.93 13.07 -2.02
CA PRO A 70 13.33 14.19 -1.27
C PRO A 70 12.43 15.07 -2.13
N ARG A 71 12.55 15.00 -3.46
CA ARG A 71 11.71 15.78 -4.39
C ARG A 71 10.35 15.13 -4.61
N ARG A 72 10.24 13.81 -4.45
CA ARG A 72 8.98 13.09 -4.49
C ARG A 72 8.18 13.31 -3.21
N ASP A 73 8.89 13.51 -2.09
CA ASP A 73 8.29 13.74 -0.78
C ASP A 73 7.65 15.13 -0.63
N GLU A 74 8.07 16.14 -1.36
CA GLU A 74 7.54 17.51 -1.20
C GLU A 74 6.41 17.87 -2.16
N ALA A 75 6.38 17.32 -3.39
CA ALA A 75 5.46 17.75 -4.42
C ALA A 75 4.06 17.11 -4.38
N GLU A 76 3.89 15.97 -3.70
CA GLU A 76 2.66 15.17 -3.75
C GLU A 76 2.16 14.67 -2.39
N ARG A 77 2.58 15.27 -1.26
CA ARG A 77 2.08 14.85 0.05
C ARG A 77 0.60 15.18 0.17
N VAL A 78 -0.20 14.14 0.34
CA VAL A 78 -1.59 14.31 0.76
C VAL A 78 -1.58 15.03 2.12
N PRO A 79 -2.27 16.18 2.26
CA PRO A 79 -2.27 16.91 3.53
C PRO A 79 -2.76 16.03 4.68
N ALA A 80 -2.11 16.13 5.84
CA ALA A 80 -2.61 15.49 7.04
C ALA A 80 -3.98 16.08 7.42
N PRO A 81 -4.93 15.26 7.90
CA PRO A 81 -6.19 15.78 8.41
C PRO A 81 -5.96 16.67 9.62
N ALA A 82 -6.89 17.58 9.90
CA ALA A 82 -6.78 18.53 11.00
C ALA A 82 -6.64 17.85 12.38
N ASP A 83 -7.22 16.65 12.54
CA ASP A 83 -7.12 15.82 13.75
C ASP A 83 -5.88 14.92 13.78
N GLY A 84 -5.10 14.90 12.70
CA GLY A 84 -3.90 14.08 12.57
C GLY A 84 -4.13 12.57 12.52
N LYS A 85 -5.39 12.11 12.56
CA LYS A 85 -5.70 10.68 12.58
C LYS A 85 -5.60 10.05 11.19
N GLY A 86 -4.88 8.93 11.11
CA GLY A 86 -4.78 8.09 9.91
C GLY A 86 -5.35 6.69 10.09
N MET A 87 -5.77 6.33 11.32
CA MET A 87 -6.33 5.02 11.65
C MET A 87 -7.22 5.11 12.87
N GLU A 88 -8.25 4.27 12.91
CA GLU A 88 -9.06 3.97 14.09
C GLU A 88 -9.08 2.46 14.30
N GLY A 89 -8.96 2.02 15.55
CA GLY A 89 -8.89 0.61 15.95
C GLY A 89 -7.50 0.23 16.47
N GLY A 90 -7.45 -0.91 17.14
CA GLY A 90 -6.20 -1.49 17.64
C GLY A 90 -5.48 -2.34 16.58
N TRP A 91 -4.27 -2.78 16.87
CA TRP A 91 -3.46 -3.60 15.95
C TRP A 91 -4.09 -4.98 15.62
N GLN A 92 -5.04 -5.44 16.42
CA GLN A 92 -5.81 -6.67 16.19
C GLN A 92 -7.06 -6.44 15.32
N SER A 93 -7.44 -5.18 15.06
CA SER A 93 -8.53 -4.84 14.16
C SER A 93 -8.16 -5.11 12.69
N ALA A 94 -9.16 -5.07 11.80
CA ALA A 94 -8.92 -5.25 10.37
C ALA A 94 -7.97 -4.18 9.81
N ALA A 95 -8.10 -2.92 10.24
CA ALA A 95 -7.20 -1.83 9.89
C ALA A 95 -5.77 -2.06 10.39
N GLY A 96 -5.63 -2.51 11.66
CA GLY A 96 -4.31 -2.80 12.23
C GLY A 96 -3.62 -3.96 11.52
N ARG A 97 -4.34 -5.05 11.23
CA ARG A 97 -3.81 -6.21 10.48
C ARG A 97 -3.37 -5.82 9.08
N PHE A 98 -4.15 -4.99 8.37
CA PHE A 98 -3.74 -4.48 7.07
C PHE A 98 -2.36 -3.80 7.12
N LEU A 99 -2.12 -2.95 8.13
CA LEU A 99 -0.83 -2.26 8.30
C LEU A 99 0.31 -3.19 8.72
N VAL A 100 0.03 -4.17 9.59
CA VAL A 100 1.02 -5.18 10.01
C VAL A 100 1.41 -6.07 8.83
N ASP A 101 0.45 -6.57 8.06
CA ASP A 101 0.70 -7.40 6.88
C ASP A 101 1.51 -6.63 5.82
N ARG A 102 1.16 -5.35 5.62
CA ARG A 102 1.90 -4.46 4.74
C ARG A 102 3.36 -4.31 5.18
N ALA A 103 3.58 -4.02 6.45
CA ALA A 103 4.93 -3.84 6.99
C ALA A 103 5.76 -5.13 6.88
N ASN A 104 5.14 -6.30 7.10
CA ASN A 104 5.78 -7.61 6.96
C ASN A 104 6.03 -8.02 5.51
N ALA A 105 5.38 -7.41 4.54
CA ALA A 105 5.61 -7.72 3.13
C ALA A 105 6.95 -7.19 2.60
N HIS A 106 7.57 -6.24 3.32
CA HIS A 106 8.87 -5.63 2.97
C HIS A 106 8.93 -5.04 1.56
N GLY A 107 7.79 -4.62 1.03
CA GLY A 107 7.73 -3.91 -0.25
C GLY A 107 8.40 -2.55 -0.16
N ALA A 108 9.26 -2.25 -1.13
CA ALA A 108 10.00 -0.98 -1.17
C ALA A 108 9.30 0.10 -1.99
N ARG A 109 8.14 -0.22 -2.58
CA ARG A 109 7.46 0.64 -3.56
C ARG A 109 5.98 0.80 -3.23
N THR A 110 5.29 1.55 -4.07
CA THR A 110 3.86 1.78 -4.00
C THR A 110 3.08 0.46 -4.08
N ASP A 111 2.14 0.28 -3.18
CA ASP A 111 1.27 -0.90 -3.16
C ASP A 111 0.11 -0.75 -4.15
N LEU A 112 -0.46 -1.87 -4.59
CA LEU A 112 -1.71 -1.90 -5.33
C LEU A 112 -2.83 -2.41 -4.43
N LEU A 113 -3.84 -1.59 -4.21
CA LEU A 113 -5.09 -2.00 -3.60
C LEU A 113 -6.06 -2.43 -4.69
N VAL A 114 -6.54 -3.65 -4.59
CA VAL A 114 -7.36 -4.30 -5.62
C VAL A 114 -8.71 -4.69 -5.06
N VAL A 115 -9.76 -4.42 -5.84
CA VAL A 115 -11.15 -4.76 -5.54
C VAL A 115 -11.69 -5.66 -6.63
N THR A 116 -12.26 -6.78 -6.22
CA THR A 116 -12.96 -7.70 -7.11
C THR A 116 -14.43 -7.86 -6.69
N ASP A 117 -15.17 -8.65 -7.43
CA ASP A 117 -16.55 -9.03 -7.06
C ASP A 117 -16.62 -9.91 -5.80
N ARG A 118 -15.49 -10.54 -5.37
CA ARG A 118 -15.44 -11.51 -4.25
C ARG A 118 -14.67 -11.01 -3.05
N ARG A 119 -13.56 -10.28 -3.25
CA ARG A 119 -12.61 -9.92 -2.19
C ARG A 119 -11.91 -8.58 -2.44
N TRP A 120 -11.24 -8.13 -1.41
CA TRP A 120 -10.22 -7.11 -1.47
C TRP A 120 -8.88 -7.76 -1.25
N PHE A 121 -7.87 -7.34 -1.97
CA PHE A 121 -6.50 -7.75 -1.70
C PHE A 121 -5.51 -6.63 -2.01
N ALA A 122 -4.32 -6.74 -1.46
CA ALA A 122 -3.26 -5.79 -1.69
C ALA A 122 -1.97 -6.50 -2.14
N LEU A 123 -1.31 -5.87 -3.10
CA LEU A 123 -0.06 -6.33 -3.69
C LEU A 123 1.04 -5.32 -3.42
N THR A 124 2.26 -5.79 -3.25
CA THR A 124 3.45 -4.94 -3.18
C THR A 124 4.52 -5.44 -4.15
N ASP A 125 5.34 -4.52 -4.66
CA ASP A 125 6.48 -4.86 -5.50
C ASP A 125 7.68 -5.28 -4.62
N VAL A 126 8.05 -6.54 -4.70
CA VAL A 126 9.20 -7.12 -3.99
C VAL A 126 10.41 -7.30 -4.90
N SER A 127 10.40 -6.73 -6.09
CA SER A 127 11.52 -6.84 -7.02
C SER A 127 12.78 -6.19 -6.45
N PRO A 128 13.95 -6.80 -6.72
CA PRO A 128 15.23 -6.17 -6.40
C PRO A 128 15.38 -4.82 -7.09
N LEU A 129 16.12 -3.89 -6.49
CA LEU A 129 16.29 -2.52 -7.01
C LEU A 129 16.88 -2.44 -8.42
N TRP A 130 17.59 -3.47 -8.86
CA TRP A 130 18.19 -3.55 -10.21
C TRP A 130 17.25 -4.13 -11.26
N GLN A 131 16.11 -4.67 -10.86
CA GLN A 131 15.15 -5.27 -11.78
C GLN A 131 14.13 -4.22 -12.22
N SER A 132 13.96 -4.07 -13.53
CA SER A 132 13.01 -3.12 -14.11
C SER A 132 11.58 -3.65 -14.16
N THR A 133 11.41 -4.98 -14.22
CA THR A 133 10.09 -5.62 -14.25
C THR A 133 9.61 -5.86 -12.81
N PRO A 134 8.46 -5.33 -12.41
CA PRO A 134 7.92 -5.55 -11.08
C PRO A 134 7.63 -7.02 -10.80
N VAL A 135 7.98 -7.48 -9.61
CA VAL A 135 7.59 -8.79 -9.07
C VAL A 135 6.57 -8.53 -7.97
N MET A 136 5.31 -8.69 -8.29
CA MET A 136 4.22 -8.44 -7.34
C MET A 136 4.06 -9.61 -6.38
N LYS A 137 3.80 -9.30 -5.10
CA LYS A 137 3.47 -10.26 -4.04
C LYS A 137 2.21 -9.80 -3.34
N GLN A 138 1.25 -10.71 -3.20
CA GLN A 138 0.07 -10.46 -2.36
C GLN A 138 0.48 -10.55 -0.89
N TYR A 139 0.07 -9.56 -0.09
CA TYR A 139 0.38 -9.51 1.33
C TYR A 139 -0.86 -9.45 2.23
N TRP A 140 -2.00 -9.04 1.69
CA TRP A 140 -3.22 -8.91 2.43
C TRP A 140 -4.42 -9.34 1.58
N GLU A 141 -5.43 -9.89 2.23
CA GLU A 141 -6.68 -10.30 1.59
C GLU A 141 -7.81 -10.35 2.62
N VAL A 142 -9.00 -9.89 2.24
CA VAL A 142 -10.22 -10.04 3.01
C VAL A 142 -11.41 -10.26 2.08
N PRO A 143 -12.47 -10.96 2.53
CA PRO A 143 -13.72 -11.04 1.79
C PRO A 143 -14.27 -9.65 1.48
N ARG A 144 -14.99 -9.53 0.39
CA ARG A 144 -15.58 -8.24 0.00
C ARG A 144 -16.43 -7.60 1.10
N SER A 145 -17.18 -8.41 1.85
CA SER A 145 -18.02 -7.98 2.96
C SER A 145 -17.26 -7.42 4.17
N ALA A 146 -15.96 -7.67 4.26
CA ALA A 146 -15.15 -7.14 5.36
C ALA A 146 -14.86 -5.62 5.23
N VAL A 147 -14.97 -5.06 4.01
CA VAL A 147 -14.85 -3.62 3.78
C VAL A 147 -16.24 -3.01 3.59
N THR A 148 -16.63 -2.16 4.50
CA THR A 148 -17.96 -1.54 4.51
C THR A 148 -18.04 -0.24 3.74
N ALA A 149 -16.95 0.52 3.63
CA ALA A 149 -16.88 1.72 2.80
C ALA A 149 -15.45 2.02 2.36
N VAL A 150 -15.35 2.74 1.24
CA VAL A 150 -14.16 3.50 0.87
C VAL A 150 -14.62 4.90 0.54
N ARG A 151 -14.06 5.89 1.22
CA ARG A 151 -14.46 7.29 1.06
C ARG A 151 -13.25 8.13 0.68
N ALA A 152 -13.35 8.78 -0.46
CA ALA A 152 -12.40 9.85 -0.78
C ALA A 152 -12.63 11.01 0.20
N ALA A 153 -11.60 11.44 0.92
CA ALA A 153 -11.73 12.47 1.94
C ALA A 153 -11.95 13.85 1.29
N PRO A 154 -13.03 14.56 1.62
CA PRO A 154 -13.26 15.90 1.10
C PRO A 154 -12.12 16.85 1.50
N GLY A 155 -11.59 17.61 0.56
CA GLY A 155 -10.51 18.58 0.83
C GLY A 155 -9.11 17.99 0.99
N LEU A 156 -8.96 16.68 1.02
CA LEU A 156 -7.67 15.98 1.11
C LEU A 156 -7.45 15.17 -0.16
N GLN A 157 -6.92 15.83 -1.18
CA GLN A 157 -6.70 15.22 -2.51
C GLN A 157 -5.88 13.94 -2.39
N GLY A 158 -6.41 12.86 -2.98
CA GLY A 158 -5.76 11.56 -3.00
C GLY A 158 -5.97 10.70 -1.76
N ARG A 159 -6.47 11.24 -0.64
CA ARG A 159 -6.76 10.44 0.55
C ARG A 159 -8.07 9.67 0.39
N MET A 160 -8.02 8.42 0.80
CA MET A 160 -9.18 7.54 0.96
C MET A 160 -9.15 6.90 2.34
N ASP A 161 -10.29 6.86 3.00
CA ASP A 161 -10.47 6.13 4.25
C ASP A 161 -11.19 4.81 3.93
N ILE A 162 -10.55 3.69 4.29
CA ILE A 162 -11.08 2.33 4.11
C ILE A 162 -11.72 1.92 5.45
N GLU A 163 -13.03 1.72 5.47
CA GLU A 163 -13.78 1.32 6.65
C GLU A 163 -14.06 -0.17 6.61
N PHE A 164 -13.86 -0.84 7.74
CA PHE A 164 -14.06 -2.29 7.90
C PHE A 164 -15.31 -2.62 8.70
N ALA A 165 -15.76 -3.87 8.59
CA ALA A 165 -16.95 -4.37 9.27
C ALA A 165 -16.84 -4.39 10.81
N ASP A 166 -15.61 -4.36 11.34
CA ASP A 166 -15.31 -4.26 12.77
C ASP A 166 -15.27 -2.81 13.29
N PHE A 167 -15.74 -1.85 12.48
CA PHE A 167 -15.74 -0.42 12.72
C PHE A 167 -14.34 0.23 12.79
N SER A 168 -13.29 -0.51 12.47
CA SER A 168 -11.97 0.08 12.29
C SER A 168 -11.87 0.73 10.90
N TRP A 169 -10.94 1.67 10.76
CA TRP A 169 -10.63 2.27 9.47
C TRP A 169 -9.16 2.64 9.35
N VAL A 170 -8.67 2.75 8.13
CA VAL A 170 -7.31 3.18 7.82
C VAL A 170 -7.30 4.13 6.63
N ALA A 171 -6.49 5.18 6.74
CA ALA A 171 -6.24 6.10 5.64
C ALA A 171 -5.19 5.54 4.68
N VAL A 172 -5.46 5.66 3.38
CA VAL A 172 -4.49 5.43 2.31
C VAL A 172 -4.44 6.65 1.40
N ALA A 173 -3.27 6.91 0.84
CA ALA A 173 -3.06 7.96 -0.14
C ALA A 173 -2.88 7.33 -1.53
N ALA A 174 -3.71 7.71 -2.49
CA ALA A 174 -3.54 7.29 -3.88
C ALA A 174 -2.27 7.91 -4.47
N ALA A 175 -1.44 7.12 -5.14
CA ALA A 175 -0.23 7.61 -5.80
C ALA A 175 -0.52 8.67 -6.87
N THR A 176 -1.73 8.65 -7.44
CA THR A 176 -2.27 9.71 -8.29
C THR A 176 -3.53 10.24 -7.61
N PRO A 177 -3.52 11.45 -7.03
CA PRO A 177 -4.64 11.97 -6.25
C PRO A 177 -5.99 11.96 -6.98
N ALA A 178 -5.99 12.20 -8.28
CA ALA A 178 -7.20 12.17 -9.12
C ALA A 178 -7.84 10.77 -9.25
N GLU A 179 -7.10 9.69 -8.95
CA GLU A 179 -7.63 8.31 -9.01
C GLU A 179 -8.49 7.97 -7.78
N ALA A 180 -8.30 8.63 -6.64
CA ALA A 180 -9.00 8.30 -5.40
C ALA A 180 -10.54 8.37 -5.49
N PRO A 181 -11.17 9.43 -6.02
CA PRO A 181 -12.61 9.48 -6.16
C PRO A 181 -13.16 8.41 -7.10
N ALA A 182 -12.47 8.15 -8.21
CA ALA A 182 -12.89 7.15 -9.18
C ALA A 182 -12.82 5.73 -8.61
N PHE A 183 -11.74 5.42 -7.86
CA PHE A 183 -11.58 4.15 -7.18
C PHE A 183 -12.66 3.95 -6.11
N ALA A 184 -12.87 4.94 -5.24
CA ALA A 184 -13.91 4.88 -4.20
C ALA A 184 -15.31 4.67 -4.81
N ALA A 185 -15.65 5.39 -5.89
CA ALA A 185 -16.92 5.23 -6.58
C ALA A 185 -17.07 3.85 -7.23
N ALA A 186 -16.02 3.29 -7.84
CA ALA A 186 -16.02 1.95 -8.41
C ALA A 186 -16.21 0.89 -7.32
N ALA A 187 -15.48 1.01 -6.21
CA ALA A 187 -15.60 0.12 -5.06
C ALA A 187 -17.01 0.09 -4.44
N ALA A 188 -17.72 1.23 -4.44
CA ALA A 188 -19.04 1.35 -3.88
C ALA A 188 -20.17 0.75 -4.75
N ARG A 189 -20.00 0.72 -6.08
CA ARG A 189 -21.06 0.31 -7.03
C ARG A 189 -21.44 -1.17 -6.97
N TYR A 190 -20.59 -2.01 -6.46
CA TYR A 190 -20.74 -3.47 -6.46
C TYR A 190 -21.01 -4.03 -5.06
N ARG A 191 -21.74 -3.27 -4.25
CA ARG A 191 -22.24 -3.72 -2.94
C ARG A 191 -23.44 -4.64 -3.05
#